data_0c61e9a430029464b29f7323d30ecb1c
#
_entry.id   0c61e9a430029464b29f7323d30ecb1c
#
_cell.length_a   1.000
_cell.length_b   1.000
_cell.length_c   1.000
_cell.angle_alpha   90.00
_cell.angle_beta   90.00
_cell.angle_gamma   90.00
#
_symmetry.space_group_name_H-M   'P 1'
#
loop_
_entity.id
_entity.type
_entity.pdbx_description
1 polymer ?
#
loop_
_entity_poly.entity_id
_entity_poly.type
_entity_poly.pdbx_seq_one_letter_code
_entity_poly.pdbx_strand_id
1 'polypeptide(L)'
;AFENLASPLTSGRAESGVKVQLSLDSWGTLISEAVRTENISTGGARQGIKISINRTMNKYLSLEVGARHYDETSLPATASSIGVAPYEGTTARAKLNVQVPQWDGASAYTEYEQDIANPDRRLMALGADYRLGSKGKLYARHEFSSSFSGGFGLNDQQQRNTTVVGIEDDYMQDGRVFSEYRVRDALTAKDIEAAVGLRN
;
A
#
# COMPACT_ATOMS: atom_id res chain seq x y z
N ALA A 1 -9.73 -11.45 2.10
CA ALA A 1 -10.16 -10.75 3.32
C ALA A 1 -10.99 -9.55 2.93
N PHE A 2 -12.16 -9.39 3.54
CA PHE A 2 -13.01 -8.21 3.35
C PHE A 2 -12.76 -7.27 4.52
N GLU A 3 -12.19 -6.10 4.26
CA GLU A 3 -12.15 -5.01 5.24
C GLU A 3 -13.32 -4.07 5.00
N ASN A 4 -14.23 -4.02 5.95
CA ASN A 4 -15.32 -3.05 5.97
C ASN A 4 -15.00 -2.04 7.09
N LEU A 5 -14.27 -0.98 6.75
CA LEU A 5 -13.99 0.13 7.66
C LEU A 5 -15.08 1.20 7.49
N ALA A 6 -16.20 1.01 8.15
CA ALA A 6 -17.22 2.04 8.25
C ALA A 6 -16.84 3.04 9.34
N SER A 7 -16.28 4.17 8.97
CA SER A 7 -16.29 5.36 9.82
C SER A 7 -17.62 6.09 9.61
N PRO A 8 -18.30 6.56 10.67
CA PRO A 8 -19.62 7.22 10.54
C PRO A 8 -19.59 8.56 9.80
N LEU A 9 -18.41 9.02 9.36
CA LEU A 9 -18.23 10.28 8.62
C LEU A 9 -17.43 10.12 7.32
N THR A 10 -16.98 8.91 6.97
CA THR A 10 -16.20 8.67 5.75
C THR A 10 -16.79 7.50 4.97
N SER A 11 -16.79 7.64 3.67
CA SER A 11 -17.20 6.66 2.67
C SER A 11 -16.68 5.25 2.97
N GLY A 12 -17.58 4.26 3.08
CA GLY A 12 -17.20 2.86 3.18
C GLY A 12 -16.31 2.44 2.00
N ARG A 13 -15.25 1.71 2.28
CA ARG A 13 -14.32 1.17 1.28
C ARG A 13 -14.34 -0.35 1.36
N ALA A 14 -14.46 -1.03 0.22
CA ALA A 14 -14.30 -2.47 0.09
C ALA A 14 -13.02 -2.74 -0.71
N GLU A 15 -12.23 -3.68 -0.24
CA GLU A 15 -11.03 -4.15 -0.94
C GLU A 15 -11.05 -5.67 -1.04
N SER A 16 -10.79 -6.19 -2.24
CA SER A 16 -10.67 -7.62 -2.50
C SER A 16 -9.44 -7.87 -3.35
N GLY A 17 -8.76 -9.00 -3.12
CA GLY A 17 -7.57 -9.30 -3.89
C GLY A 17 -7.11 -10.74 -3.79
N VAL A 18 -6.25 -11.11 -4.72
CA VAL A 18 -5.58 -12.41 -4.79
C VAL A 18 -4.09 -12.19 -4.93
N LYS A 19 -3.30 -12.90 -4.13
CA LYS A 19 -1.85 -12.90 -4.20
C LYS A 19 -1.33 -14.32 -4.42
N VAL A 20 -0.49 -14.48 -5.42
CA VAL A 20 0.19 -15.74 -5.75
C VAL A 20 1.69 -15.54 -5.61
N GLN A 21 2.36 -16.50 -5.00
CA GLN A 21 3.81 -16.50 -4.84
C GLN A 21 4.38 -17.84 -5.35
N LEU A 22 5.36 -17.76 -6.24
CA LEU A 22 6.04 -18.90 -6.82
C LEU A 22 7.54 -18.79 -6.56
N SER A 23 8.14 -19.83 -5.97
CA SER A 23 9.60 -19.90 -5.83
C SER A 23 10.22 -20.20 -7.20
N LEU A 24 11.22 -19.42 -7.58
CA LEU A 24 12.01 -19.57 -8.81
C LEU A 24 13.44 -20.01 -8.50
N ASP A 25 13.63 -20.84 -7.47
CA ASP A 25 14.92 -21.32 -7.00
C ASP A 25 15.94 -20.21 -6.76
N SER A 26 17.04 -20.20 -7.51
CA SER A 26 18.13 -19.20 -7.39
C SER A 26 17.76 -17.78 -7.86
N TRP A 27 16.67 -17.63 -8.60
CA TRP A 27 16.22 -16.33 -9.11
C TRP A 27 15.41 -15.56 -8.08
N GLY A 28 14.87 -16.24 -7.07
CA GLY A 28 14.06 -15.64 -6.01
C GLY A 28 12.60 -16.07 -6.03
N THR A 29 11.70 -15.18 -5.68
CA THR A 29 10.25 -15.45 -5.63
C THR A 29 9.52 -14.52 -6.58
N LEU A 30 8.77 -15.09 -7.50
CA LEU A 30 7.79 -14.35 -8.32
C LEU A 30 6.55 -14.09 -7.47
N ILE A 31 6.11 -12.85 -7.46
CA ILE A 31 4.91 -12.39 -6.75
C ILE A 31 3.97 -11.79 -7.78
N SER A 32 2.76 -12.32 -7.86
CA SER A 32 1.66 -11.73 -8.63
C SER A 32 0.52 -11.40 -7.69
N GLU A 33 -0.02 -10.19 -7.80
CA GLU A 33 -1.08 -9.70 -6.94
C GLU A 33 -2.10 -8.94 -7.79
N ALA A 34 -3.38 -9.28 -7.62
CA ALA A 34 -4.49 -8.55 -8.22
C ALA A 34 -5.37 -8.02 -7.09
N VAL A 35 -5.68 -6.73 -7.13
CA VAL A 35 -6.49 -6.04 -6.12
C VAL A 35 -7.56 -5.20 -6.78
N ARG A 36 -8.76 -5.23 -6.22
CA ARG A 36 -9.85 -4.32 -6.55
C ARG A 36 -10.29 -3.57 -5.31
N THR A 37 -10.39 -2.27 -5.43
CA THR A 37 -10.85 -1.37 -4.37
C THR A 37 -12.08 -0.62 -4.85
N GLU A 38 -13.14 -0.61 -4.06
CA GLU A 38 -14.38 0.11 -4.34
C GLU A 38 -14.69 1.10 -3.21
N ASN A 39 -15.08 2.30 -3.57
CA ASN A 39 -15.64 3.26 -2.63
C ASN A 39 -17.17 3.15 -2.66
N ILE A 40 -17.75 2.59 -1.59
CA ILE A 40 -19.17 2.26 -1.51
C ILE A 40 -20.05 3.53 -1.55
N SER A 41 -19.56 4.63 -1.01
CA SER A 41 -20.35 5.87 -0.89
C SER A 41 -20.33 6.72 -2.14
N THR A 42 -19.22 6.73 -2.87
CA THR A 42 -19.03 7.57 -4.07
C THR A 42 -19.17 6.80 -5.37
N GLY A 43 -19.20 5.46 -5.32
CA GLY A 43 -19.27 4.58 -6.47
C GLY A 43 -17.99 4.50 -7.31
N GLY A 44 -16.87 5.05 -6.83
CA GLY A 44 -15.58 4.94 -7.51
C GLY A 44 -14.98 3.54 -7.31
N ALA A 45 -14.44 2.94 -8.38
CA ALA A 45 -13.77 1.65 -8.31
C ALA A 45 -12.44 1.68 -9.07
N ARG A 46 -11.46 0.96 -8.53
CA ARG A 46 -10.13 0.78 -9.11
C ARG A 46 -9.72 -0.67 -9.04
N GLN A 47 -9.00 -1.11 -10.03
CA GLN A 47 -8.38 -2.42 -10.04
C GLN A 47 -6.90 -2.30 -10.41
N GLY A 48 -6.09 -3.24 -9.94
CA GLY A 48 -4.67 -3.25 -10.25
C GLY A 48 -4.09 -4.64 -10.23
N ILE A 49 -3.08 -4.84 -11.05
CA ILE A 49 -2.28 -6.06 -11.11
C ILE A 49 -0.82 -5.66 -10.87
N LYS A 50 -0.17 -6.36 -9.97
CA LYS A 50 1.27 -6.25 -9.71
C LYS A 50 1.96 -7.56 -10.06
N ILE A 51 3.09 -7.47 -10.73
CA ILE A 51 4.00 -8.58 -10.98
C ILE A 51 5.39 -8.13 -10.55
N SER A 52 6.02 -8.89 -9.66
CA SER A 52 7.36 -8.56 -9.16
C SER A 52 8.18 -9.81 -8.87
N ILE A 53 9.49 -9.66 -8.90
CA ILE A 53 10.46 -10.67 -8.46
C ILE A 53 11.13 -10.12 -7.21
N ASN A 54 11.08 -10.89 -6.14
CA ASN A 54 11.80 -10.63 -4.90
C ASN A 54 13.00 -11.55 -4.83
N ARG A 55 14.20 -10.98 -4.71
CA ARG A 55 15.46 -11.72 -4.56
C ARG A 55 16.13 -11.38 -3.26
N THR A 56 16.40 -12.39 -2.45
CA THR A 56 17.24 -12.27 -1.26
C THR A 56 18.70 -12.25 -1.69
N MET A 57 19.38 -11.16 -1.42
CA MET A 57 20.81 -10.98 -1.77
C MET A 57 21.71 -11.54 -0.69
N ASN A 58 21.33 -11.41 0.58
CA ASN A 58 21.96 -12.02 1.72
C ASN A 58 20.95 -12.06 2.89
N LYS A 59 21.36 -12.56 4.07
CA LYS A 59 20.48 -12.71 5.24
C LYS A 59 19.84 -11.40 5.75
N TYR A 60 20.36 -10.25 5.31
CA TYR A 60 19.88 -8.95 5.76
C TYR A 60 19.22 -8.11 4.67
N LEU A 61 19.42 -8.47 3.41
CA LEU A 61 19.06 -7.63 2.28
C LEU A 61 18.25 -8.40 1.24
N SER A 62 17.09 -7.85 0.86
CA SER A 62 16.32 -8.32 -0.30
C SER A 62 15.88 -7.17 -1.18
N LEU A 63 15.82 -7.42 -2.48
CA LEU A 63 15.39 -6.49 -3.51
C LEU A 63 14.15 -7.06 -4.21
N GLU A 64 13.09 -6.28 -4.27
CA GLU A 64 11.91 -6.55 -5.09
C GLU A 64 11.88 -5.56 -6.25
N VAL A 65 11.80 -6.06 -7.47
CA VAL A 65 11.60 -5.26 -8.68
C VAL A 65 10.40 -5.77 -9.45
N GLY A 66 9.63 -4.88 -10.04
CA GLY A 66 8.43 -5.29 -10.75
C GLY A 66 7.72 -4.15 -11.44
N ALA A 67 6.55 -4.49 -11.97
CA ALA A 67 5.64 -3.56 -12.60
C ALA A 67 4.27 -3.68 -11.96
N ARG A 68 3.51 -2.61 -12.02
CA ARG A 68 2.12 -2.53 -11.59
C ARG A 68 1.32 -1.84 -12.68
N HIS A 69 0.21 -2.46 -13.05
CA HIS A 69 -0.78 -1.84 -13.91
C HIS A 69 -2.04 -1.60 -13.08
N TYR A 70 -2.65 -0.44 -13.23
CA TYR A 70 -3.90 -0.12 -12.57
C TYR A 70 -4.81 0.73 -13.46
N ASP A 71 -6.09 0.55 -13.23
CA ASP A 71 -7.17 1.10 -14.00
C ASP A 71 -8.29 1.56 -13.06
N GLU A 72 -8.80 2.76 -13.26
CA GLU A 72 -10.02 3.25 -12.63
C GLU A 72 -11.21 2.77 -13.43
N THR A 73 -11.87 1.71 -12.96
CA THR A 73 -13.02 1.10 -13.65
C THR A 73 -14.29 1.94 -13.56
N SER A 74 -14.37 2.78 -12.51
CA SER A 74 -15.43 3.78 -12.38
C SER A 74 -14.93 4.98 -11.57
N LEU A 75 -15.38 6.18 -11.95
CA LEU A 75 -15.12 7.40 -11.22
C LEU A 75 -16.20 7.65 -10.15
N PRO A 76 -15.85 8.34 -9.05
CA PRO A 76 -16.86 8.89 -8.17
C PRO A 76 -17.87 9.74 -8.94
N ALA A 77 -19.13 9.72 -8.52
CA ALA A 77 -20.20 10.48 -9.19
C ALA A 77 -19.86 11.97 -9.37
N THR A 78 -19.18 12.58 -8.41
CA THR A 78 -18.72 13.98 -8.46
C THR A 78 -17.65 14.19 -9.54
N ALA A 79 -16.73 13.26 -9.74
CA ALA A 79 -15.70 13.36 -10.77
C ALA A 79 -16.27 13.15 -12.17
N SER A 80 -17.21 12.23 -12.34
CA SER A 80 -17.89 12.00 -13.61
C SER A 80 -18.68 13.24 -14.07
N SER A 81 -19.27 13.97 -13.12
CA SER A 81 -20.05 15.18 -13.45
C SER A 81 -19.21 16.36 -13.95
N ILE A 82 -17.92 16.39 -13.65
CA ILE A 82 -16.97 17.42 -14.11
C ILE A 82 -16.11 16.97 -15.31
N GLY A 83 -16.43 15.81 -15.89
CA GLY A 83 -15.78 15.32 -17.11
C GLY A 83 -14.33 14.83 -16.93
N VAL A 84 -13.94 14.44 -15.73
CA VAL A 84 -12.62 13.83 -15.49
C VAL A 84 -12.62 12.42 -16.07
N ALA A 85 -11.63 12.10 -16.90
CA ALA A 85 -11.45 10.76 -17.45
C ALA A 85 -10.89 9.80 -16.39
N PRO A 86 -11.31 8.51 -16.42
CA PRO A 86 -10.67 7.47 -15.62
C PRO A 86 -9.18 7.39 -15.91
N TYR A 87 -8.38 7.09 -14.87
CA TYR A 87 -6.95 6.95 -15.04
C TYR A 87 -6.55 5.48 -15.21
N GLU A 88 -5.77 5.24 -16.22
CA GLU A 88 -5.10 3.98 -16.50
C GLU A 88 -3.59 4.20 -16.57
N GLY A 89 -2.78 3.33 -15.99
CA GLY A 89 -1.33 3.50 -16.00
C GLY A 89 -0.54 2.25 -15.63
N THR A 90 0.68 2.24 -16.12
CA THR A 90 1.66 1.20 -15.82
C THR A 90 2.89 1.83 -15.18
N THR A 91 3.31 1.26 -14.05
CA THR A 91 4.44 1.75 -13.28
C THR A 91 5.55 0.72 -13.20
N ALA A 92 6.79 1.20 -13.15
CA ALA A 92 7.94 0.40 -12.72
C ALA A 92 8.20 0.68 -11.24
N ARG A 93 8.54 -0.37 -10.50
CA ARG A 93 8.70 -0.33 -9.04
C ARG A 93 9.94 -1.07 -8.60
N ALA A 94 10.65 -0.49 -7.63
CA ALA A 94 11.74 -1.14 -6.90
C ALA A 94 11.57 -0.93 -5.41
N LYS A 95 11.78 -1.99 -4.62
CA LYS A 95 11.71 -1.97 -3.15
C LYS A 95 12.91 -2.70 -2.58
N LEU A 96 13.68 -2.02 -1.76
CA LEU A 96 14.81 -2.58 -1.02
C LEU A 96 14.39 -2.79 0.44
N ASN A 97 14.52 -4.01 0.94
CA ASN A 97 14.25 -4.34 2.33
C ASN A 97 15.56 -4.70 3.04
N VAL A 98 15.70 -4.21 4.26
CA VAL A 98 16.86 -4.39 5.11
C VAL A 98 16.43 -4.92 6.47
N GLN A 99 16.98 -6.06 6.90
CA GLN A 99 16.90 -6.53 8.29
C GLN A 99 18.02 -5.87 9.09
N VAL A 100 17.69 -5.26 10.22
CA VAL A 100 18.69 -4.54 11.03
C VAL A 100 19.48 -5.55 11.89
N PRO A 101 20.80 -5.76 11.64
CA PRO A 101 21.54 -6.84 12.27
C PRO A 101 21.63 -6.76 13.79
N GLN A 102 21.62 -5.54 14.34
CA GLN A 102 21.77 -5.27 15.78
C GLN A 102 20.46 -5.35 16.56
N TRP A 103 19.31 -5.31 15.85
CA TRP A 103 17.99 -5.30 16.45
C TRP A 103 17.17 -6.45 15.90
N ASP A 104 17.17 -7.56 16.63
CA ASP A 104 16.38 -8.71 16.22
C ASP A 104 14.90 -8.33 16.10
N GLY A 105 14.30 -8.68 14.96
CA GLY A 105 12.92 -8.32 14.64
C GLY A 105 12.73 -6.93 14.03
N ALA A 106 13.78 -6.11 13.88
CA ALA A 106 13.70 -4.84 13.21
C ALA A 106 13.98 -4.97 11.71
N SER A 107 13.13 -4.37 10.88
CA SER A 107 13.36 -4.23 9.46
C SER A 107 13.04 -2.82 8.98
N ALA A 108 13.65 -2.42 7.88
CA ALA A 108 13.36 -1.17 7.19
C ALA A 108 13.26 -1.42 5.69
N TYR A 109 12.58 -0.54 4.98
CA TYR A 109 12.55 -0.59 3.53
C TYR A 109 12.51 0.81 2.92
N THR A 110 12.98 0.88 1.69
CA THR A 110 12.73 2.01 0.80
C THR A 110 12.07 1.51 -0.48
N GLU A 111 11.17 2.30 -1.02
CA GLU A 111 10.41 1.98 -2.22
C GLU A 111 10.41 3.18 -3.15
N TYR A 112 10.62 2.91 -4.43
CA TYR A 112 10.45 3.87 -5.50
C TYR A 112 9.55 3.27 -6.58
N GLU A 113 8.60 4.05 -7.06
CA GLU A 113 7.69 3.68 -8.13
C GLU A 113 7.51 4.87 -9.07
N GLN A 114 7.50 4.61 -10.37
CA GLN A 114 7.35 5.64 -11.40
C GLN A 114 6.45 5.14 -12.52
N ASP A 115 5.56 6.00 -12.99
CA ASP A 115 4.75 5.75 -14.18
C ASP A 115 5.65 5.78 -15.42
N ILE A 116 5.50 4.76 -16.28
CA ILE A 116 6.33 4.61 -17.49
C ILE A 116 5.95 5.64 -18.55
N ALA A 117 4.68 5.98 -18.64
CA ALA A 117 4.16 6.93 -19.64
C ALA A 117 4.25 8.39 -19.15
N ASN A 118 4.13 8.60 -17.84
CA ASN A 118 4.14 9.94 -17.25
C ASN A 118 5.17 10.02 -16.10
N PRO A 119 6.43 10.43 -16.38
CA PRO A 119 7.50 10.47 -15.38
C PRO A 119 7.24 11.41 -14.19
N ASP A 120 6.35 12.36 -14.31
CA ASP A 120 5.97 13.25 -13.21
C ASP A 120 5.15 12.51 -12.12
N ARG A 121 4.58 11.37 -12.47
CA ARG A 121 3.91 10.49 -11.53
C ARG A 121 4.90 9.52 -10.91
N ARG A 122 5.22 9.76 -9.67
CA ARG A 122 6.18 8.95 -8.91
C ARG A 122 5.78 8.84 -7.45
N LEU A 123 6.22 7.77 -6.82
CA LEU A 123 6.10 7.52 -5.39
C LEU A 123 7.48 7.23 -4.83
N MET A 124 7.81 7.83 -3.72
CA MET A 124 8.93 7.46 -2.86
C MET A 124 8.37 7.16 -1.48
N ALA A 125 8.74 6.01 -0.92
CA ALA A 125 8.34 5.65 0.44
C ALA A 125 9.49 5.08 1.24
N LEU A 126 9.48 5.37 2.54
CA LEU A 126 10.31 4.74 3.55
C LEU A 126 9.40 4.06 4.56
N GLY A 127 9.81 2.91 5.06
CA GLY A 127 9.10 2.24 6.11
C GLY A 127 10.04 1.48 7.04
N ALA A 128 9.53 1.20 8.23
CA ALA A 128 10.20 0.38 9.21
C ALA A 128 9.18 -0.45 9.96
N ASP A 129 9.60 -1.65 10.34
CA ASP A 129 8.82 -2.57 11.15
C ASP A 129 9.67 -3.03 12.33
N TYR A 130 9.01 -3.25 13.44
CA TYR A 130 9.62 -3.88 14.62
C TYR A 130 8.69 -4.93 15.19
N ARG A 131 9.23 -6.15 15.34
CA ARG A 131 8.47 -7.26 15.93
C ARG A 131 8.43 -7.14 17.44
N LEU A 132 7.22 -7.10 17.99
CA LEU A 132 6.95 -7.07 19.43
C LEU A 132 6.63 -8.49 19.92
N GLY A 133 7.65 -9.20 20.39
CA GLY A 133 7.48 -10.60 20.79
C GLY A 133 7.15 -11.52 19.62
N SER A 134 6.29 -12.52 19.87
CA SER A 134 5.95 -13.54 18.88
C SER A 134 4.75 -13.18 17.99
N LYS A 135 3.91 -12.23 18.39
CA LYS A 135 2.62 -11.95 17.75
C LYS A 135 2.44 -10.50 17.33
N GLY A 136 3.07 -9.56 18.05
CA GLY A 136 2.90 -8.15 17.80
C GLY A 136 3.89 -7.60 16.78
N LYS A 137 3.47 -6.55 16.05
CA LYS A 137 4.31 -5.78 15.15
C LYS A 137 3.97 -4.29 15.24
N LEU A 138 4.98 -3.47 15.47
CA LEU A 138 4.92 -2.03 15.29
C LEU A 138 5.42 -1.70 13.89
N TYR A 139 4.75 -0.80 13.18
CA TYR A 139 5.20 -0.37 11.86
C TYR A 139 5.02 1.13 11.67
N ALA A 140 5.88 1.68 10.82
CA ALA A 140 5.75 3.04 10.34
C ALA A 140 6.04 3.09 8.83
N ARG A 141 5.32 3.95 8.11
CA ARG A 141 5.55 4.23 6.69
C ARG A 141 5.40 5.71 6.43
N HIS A 142 6.29 6.27 5.65
CA HIS A 142 6.19 7.62 5.13
C HIS A 142 6.30 7.62 3.61
N GLU A 143 5.33 8.22 2.94
CA GLU A 143 5.33 8.45 1.50
C GLU A 143 5.62 9.91 1.22
N PHE A 144 6.67 10.16 0.42
CA PHE A 144 7.07 11.48 -0.02
C PHE A 144 6.41 11.81 -1.36
N SER A 145 5.73 12.95 -1.45
CA SER A 145 5.25 13.53 -2.72
C SER A 145 4.72 12.53 -3.73
N SER A 146 3.76 11.71 -3.32
CA SER A 146 3.14 10.77 -4.23
C SER A 146 2.14 11.49 -5.13
N SER A 147 2.28 11.38 -6.44
CA SER A 147 1.26 11.72 -7.42
C SER A 147 0.42 10.51 -7.83
N PHE A 148 0.63 9.35 -7.20
CA PHE A 148 -0.22 8.19 -7.36
C PHE A 148 -1.41 8.23 -6.43
N SER A 149 -2.57 8.07 -6.99
CA SER A 149 -3.77 7.80 -6.24
C SER A 149 -4.21 6.36 -6.52
N GLY A 150 -4.56 5.58 -5.51
CA GLY A 150 -5.12 4.26 -5.75
C GLY A 150 -4.90 3.22 -4.67
N GLY A 151 -5.52 2.05 -4.86
CA GLY A 151 -5.61 0.96 -3.91
C GLY A 151 -4.28 0.34 -3.46
N PHE A 152 -3.18 0.59 -4.16
CA PHE A 152 -1.86 0.10 -3.80
C PHE A 152 -1.01 1.10 -3.02
N GLY A 153 -1.37 2.39 -3.02
CA GLY A 153 -0.69 3.44 -2.27
C GLY A 153 -1.48 3.82 -1.03
N LEU A 154 -0.81 4.39 -0.05
CA LEU A 154 -1.48 5.03 1.09
C LEU A 154 -2.12 6.37 0.69
N ASN A 155 -1.71 6.88 -0.46
CA ASN A 155 -2.10 8.19 -0.97
C ASN A 155 -3.21 8.02 -2.02
N ASP A 156 -4.42 8.34 -1.66
CA ASP A 156 -5.60 8.33 -2.54
C ASP A 156 -5.91 9.70 -3.16
N GLN A 157 -5.08 10.70 -2.89
CA GLN A 157 -5.18 12.04 -3.48
C GLN A 157 -3.81 12.52 -3.96
N GLN A 158 -3.81 13.29 -5.03
CA GLN A 158 -2.59 13.78 -5.68
C GLN A 158 -1.74 14.67 -4.76
N GLN A 159 -0.42 14.45 -4.81
CA GLN A 159 0.61 15.32 -4.22
C GLN A 159 0.53 15.53 -2.70
N ARG A 160 0.32 14.47 -1.93
CA ARG A 160 0.32 14.53 -0.48
C ARG A 160 1.42 13.66 0.10
N ASN A 161 2.12 14.19 1.10
CA ASN A 161 2.94 13.36 1.97
C ASN A 161 2.03 12.63 2.96
N THR A 162 2.24 11.34 3.14
CA THR A 162 1.44 10.53 4.05
C THR A 162 2.35 9.81 5.03
N THR A 163 2.09 9.97 6.31
CA THR A 163 2.75 9.21 7.38
C THR A 163 1.72 8.29 8.02
N VAL A 164 2.06 7.02 8.13
CA VAL A 164 1.27 6.02 8.83
C VAL A 164 2.13 5.42 9.93
N VAL A 165 1.58 5.32 11.13
CA VAL A 165 2.15 4.57 12.25
C VAL A 165 1.09 3.64 12.77
N GLY A 166 1.42 2.38 12.95
CA GLY A 166 0.46 1.40 13.38
C GLY A 166 1.07 0.29 14.23
N ILE A 167 0.20 -0.40 14.90
CA ILE A 167 0.49 -1.61 15.66
C ILE A 167 -0.49 -2.68 15.22
N GLU A 168 -0.01 -3.89 15.04
CA GLU A 168 -0.85 -5.07 14.81
C GLU A 168 -0.43 -6.19 15.76
N ASP A 169 -1.40 -7.03 16.14
CA ASP A 169 -1.18 -8.20 16.98
C ASP A 169 -2.06 -9.36 16.48
N ASP A 170 -1.50 -10.57 16.47
CA ASP A 170 -2.19 -11.79 16.13
C ASP A 170 -2.98 -12.27 17.36
N TYR A 171 -4.31 -12.15 17.34
CA TYR A 171 -5.18 -12.59 18.44
C TYR A 171 -5.72 -14.03 18.28
N MET A 172 -5.70 -14.55 17.03
CA MET A 172 -6.08 -15.92 16.66
C MET A 172 -5.11 -16.46 15.62
N GLN A 173 -5.25 -17.75 15.28
CA GLN A 173 -4.38 -18.45 14.32
C GLN A 173 -4.36 -17.75 12.93
N ASP A 174 -5.50 -17.15 12.52
CA ASP A 174 -5.65 -16.44 11.23
C ASP A 174 -6.24 -15.03 11.42
N GLY A 175 -6.29 -14.52 12.65
CA GLY A 175 -6.90 -13.25 12.96
C GLY A 175 -5.93 -12.23 13.54
N ARG A 176 -5.97 -10.98 13.02
CA ARG A 176 -5.18 -9.85 13.49
C ARG A 176 -6.06 -8.70 13.95
N VAL A 177 -5.66 -8.07 15.03
CA VAL A 177 -6.16 -6.77 15.43
C VAL A 177 -5.12 -5.72 15.06
N PHE A 178 -5.56 -4.59 14.54
CA PHE A 178 -4.66 -3.47 14.24
C PHE A 178 -5.23 -2.15 14.73
N SER A 179 -4.30 -1.23 15.06
CA SER A 179 -4.60 0.16 15.28
C SER A 179 -3.62 0.99 14.46
N GLU A 180 -4.14 1.93 13.68
CA GLU A 180 -3.36 2.72 12.75
C GLU A 180 -3.70 4.21 12.91
N TYR A 181 -2.66 5.04 12.90
CA TYR A 181 -2.75 6.49 12.89
C TYR A 181 -2.12 7.01 11.60
N ARG A 182 -2.88 7.76 10.83
CA ARG A 182 -2.49 8.27 9.53
C ARG A 182 -2.55 9.78 9.49
N VAL A 183 -1.46 10.41 9.08
CA VAL A 183 -1.38 11.85 8.86
C VAL A 183 -1.11 12.10 7.39
N ARG A 184 -1.98 12.85 6.74
CA ARG A 184 -1.79 13.31 5.37
C ARG A 184 -1.55 14.81 5.39
N ASP A 185 -0.43 15.25 4.81
CA ASP A 185 -0.04 16.65 4.71
C ASP A 185 -0.24 17.12 3.27
N ALA A 186 -1.28 17.89 3.02
CA ALA A 186 -1.51 18.55 1.76
C ALA A 186 -1.04 19.99 1.84
N LEU A 187 -0.74 20.61 0.69
CA LEU A 187 -0.34 22.01 0.59
C LEU A 187 -1.33 22.99 1.26
N THR A 188 -2.58 22.60 1.42
CA THR A 188 -3.66 23.46 1.94
C THR A 188 -4.32 22.97 3.23
N ALA A 189 -4.07 21.74 3.66
CA ALA A 189 -4.69 21.17 4.87
C ALA A 189 -3.93 19.94 5.39
N LYS A 190 -4.01 19.73 6.70
CA LYS A 190 -3.62 18.46 7.34
C LYS A 190 -4.86 17.64 7.61
N ASP A 191 -4.82 16.38 7.18
CA ASP A 191 -5.86 15.42 7.45
C ASP A 191 -5.31 14.32 8.37
N ILE A 192 -6.04 14.02 9.43
CA ILE A 192 -5.65 13.06 10.46
C ILE A 192 -6.74 12.02 10.57
N GLU A 193 -6.37 10.77 10.40
CA GLU A 193 -7.26 9.62 10.48
C GLU A 193 -6.71 8.61 11.49
N ALA A 194 -7.58 8.10 12.34
CA ALA A 194 -7.29 6.96 13.20
C ALA A 194 -8.20 5.80 12.83
N ALA A 195 -7.63 4.63 12.63
CA ALA A 195 -8.35 3.41 12.30
C ALA A 195 -8.03 2.31 13.30
N VAL A 196 -9.05 1.54 13.68
CA VAL A 196 -8.91 0.31 14.46
C VAL A 196 -9.74 -0.76 13.75
N GLY A 197 -9.19 -1.95 13.60
CA GLY A 197 -9.90 -2.99 12.87
C GLY A 197 -9.41 -4.39 13.17
N LEU A 198 -10.14 -5.34 12.62
CA LEU A 198 -9.82 -6.76 12.62
C LEU A 198 -9.56 -7.18 11.18
N ARG A 199 -8.55 -8.02 11.00
CA ARG A 199 -8.16 -8.58 9.71
C ARG A 199 -8.07 -10.11 9.85
N ASN A 200 -8.76 -10.83 9.01
CA ASN A 200 -8.73 -12.30 8.90
C ASN A 200 -8.02 -12.73 7.64
#